data_f83dd58320d1e01d83f6259fe9d130c7
#
_entry.id   f83dd58320d1e01d83f6259fe9d130c7
#
_cell.length_a   1.000
_cell.length_b   1.000
_cell.length_c   1.000
_cell.angle_alpha   90.00
_cell.angle_beta   90.00
_cell.angle_gamma   90.00
#
_symmetry.space_group_name_H-M   'P 1'
#
loop_
_entity.id
_entity.type
_entity.pdbx_description
1 polymer ?
#
loop_
_entity_poly.entity_id
_entity_poly.type
_entity_poly.pdbx_seq_one_letter_code
_entity_poly.pdbx_strand_id
1 'polypeptide(L)'
;MKNTILFGDCRDTLPTIEDKVQMCVTSPPYYGLRNYGNEDNQIGQEDTPEQFIDNLVSVFRSVRDVLADDGTLWVNIGDSYYNYRPGKGQALVKQTVSKTVRDQPQQCARRGNKLEGLKEKDLIG
;
A
#
# COMPACT_ATOMS: atom_id res chain seq x y z
N MET A 1 -26.51 -4.53 6.29
CA MET A 1 -25.78 -5.42 5.34
C MET A 1 -25.25 -6.64 6.11
N LYS A 2 -25.52 -7.84 5.69
CA LYS A 2 -25.07 -9.06 6.39
C LYS A 2 -24.28 -9.94 5.42
N ASN A 3 -23.07 -10.35 5.81
CA ASN A 3 -22.25 -11.34 5.10
C ASN A 3 -22.17 -11.08 3.57
N THR A 4 -21.81 -9.88 3.18
CA THR A 4 -21.77 -9.44 1.78
C THR A 4 -20.32 -9.23 1.35
N ILE A 5 -19.99 -9.61 0.11
CA ILE A 5 -18.73 -9.27 -0.53
C ILE A 5 -19.02 -8.20 -1.57
N LEU A 6 -18.35 -7.06 -1.46
CA LEU A 6 -18.39 -6.01 -2.46
C LEU A 6 -17.19 -6.18 -3.39
N PHE A 7 -17.48 -6.25 -4.70
CA PHE A 7 -16.46 -6.38 -5.74
C PHE A 7 -16.13 -5.00 -6.31
N GLY A 8 -14.86 -4.73 -6.49
CA GLY A 8 -14.38 -3.49 -7.11
C GLY A 8 -13.33 -2.78 -6.26
N ASP A 9 -12.95 -1.60 -6.72
CA ASP A 9 -12.04 -0.74 -5.98
C ASP A 9 -12.70 -0.24 -4.68
N CYS A 10 -11.95 -0.26 -3.59
CA CYS A 10 -12.48 0.21 -2.30
C CYS A 10 -12.84 1.70 -2.32
N ARG A 11 -12.21 2.49 -3.18
CA ARG A 11 -12.54 3.93 -3.35
C ARG A 11 -13.94 4.14 -3.93
N ASP A 12 -14.42 3.18 -4.72
CA ASP A 12 -15.75 3.21 -5.33
C ASP A 12 -16.79 2.49 -4.46
N THR A 13 -16.38 1.40 -3.79
CA THR A 13 -17.30 0.57 -3.02
C THR A 13 -17.58 1.08 -1.61
N LEU A 14 -16.62 1.69 -0.93
CA LEU A 14 -16.82 2.25 0.41
C LEU A 14 -17.96 3.28 0.46
N PRO A 15 -18.07 4.24 -0.48
CA PRO A 15 -19.18 5.21 -0.46
C PRO A 15 -20.57 4.59 -0.67
N THR A 16 -20.66 3.36 -1.14
CA THR A 16 -21.94 2.66 -1.34
C THR A 16 -22.47 1.98 -0.08
N ILE A 17 -21.68 1.96 0.99
CA ILE A 17 -22.07 1.35 2.27
C ILE A 17 -22.94 2.35 3.02
N GLU A 18 -24.25 2.07 3.10
CA GLU A 18 -25.20 2.93 3.79
C GLU A 18 -25.22 2.70 5.31
N ASP A 19 -24.97 1.46 5.74
CA ASP A 19 -24.94 1.10 7.15
C ASP A 19 -23.62 1.52 7.82
N LYS A 20 -23.68 1.99 9.06
CA LYS A 20 -22.46 2.19 9.84
C LYS A 20 -21.86 0.86 10.27
N VAL A 21 -20.55 0.75 10.17
CA VAL A 21 -19.79 -0.44 10.58
C VAL A 21 -19.08 -0.19 11.91
N GLN A 22 -19.05 -1.19 12.75
CA GLN A 22 -18.44 -1.08 14.08
C GLN A 22 -16.93 -1.27 14.07
N MET A 23 -16.40 -1.95 13.06
CA MET A 23 -14.97 -2.22 12.98
C MET A 23 -14.52 -2.35 11.52
N CYS A 24 -13.34 -1.80 11.24
CA CYS A 24 -12.60 -2.08 10.03
C CYS A 24 -11.24 -2.69 10.39
N VAL A 25 -10.91 -3.82 9.76
CA VAL A 25 -9.59 -4.45 9.88
C VAL A 25 -9.00 -4.57 8.50
N THR A 26 -7.82 -4.03 8.28
CA THR A 26 -7.21 -4.02 6.95
C THR A 26 -5.69 -4.07 6.99
N SER A 27 -5.12 -4.58 5.89
CA SER A 27 -3.70 -4.48 5.58
C SER A 27 -3.60 -3.86 4.18
N PRO A 28 -3.38 -2.55 4.07
CA PRO A 28 -3.29 -1.88 2.78
C PRO A 28 -2.04 -2.34 2.01
N PRO A 29 -2.00 -2.16 0.69
CA PRO A 29 -0.79 -2.40 -0.09
C PRO A 29 0.38 -1.56 0.46
N TYR A 30 1.57 -2.15 0.45
CA TYR A 30 2.79 -1.44 0.82
C TYR A 30 3.41 -0.77 -0.39
N TYR A 31 4.04 0.38 -0.19
CA TYR A 31 4.66 1.14 -1.27
C TYR A 31 5.73 0.31 -2.02
N GLY A 32 5.56 0.18 -3.34
CA GLY A 32 6.52 -0.47 -4.22
C GLY A 32 6.74 -1.97 -4.00
N LEU A 33 5.93 -2.63 -3.16
CA LEU A 33 6.18 -4.02 -2.79
C LEU A 33 5.57 -5.04 -3.75
N ARG A 34 4.33 -4.83 -4.19
CA ARG A 34 3.62 -5.78 -5.05
C ARG A 34 2.87 -5.07 -6.16
N ASN A 35 2.85 -5.71 -7.33
CA ASN A 35 1.97 -5.35 -8.42
C ASN A 35 0.96 -6.49 -8.60
N TYR A 36 -0.32 -6.19 -8.43
CA TYR A 36 -1.42 -7.16 -8.53
C TYR A 36 -2.06 -7.23 -9.92
N GLY A 37 -1.65 -6.39 -10.84
CA GLY A 37 -2.17 -6.31 -12.19
C GLY A 37 -1.58 -5.15 -12.97
N ASN A 38 -2.04 -4.95 -14.19
CA ASN A 38 -1.55 -3.92 -15.11
C ASN A 38 -2.39 -2.63 -15.04
N GLU A 39 -3.10 -2.38 -13.95
CA GLU A 39 -3.92 -1.18 -13.80
C GLU A 39 -3.06 -0.02 -13.28
N ASP A 40 -3.07 1.09 -14.00
CA ASP A 40 -2.28 2.29 -13.68
C ASP A 40 -2.71 2.97 -12.36
N ASN A 41 -3.87 2.62 -11.82
CA ASN A 41 -4.47 3.22 -10.61
C ASN A 41 -4.27 2.39 -9.33
N GLN A 42 -3.43 1.38 -9.36
CA GLN A 42 -3.22 0.50 -8.21
C GLN A 42 -2.49 1.25 -7.08
N ILE A 43 -3.06 1.22 -5.87
CA ILE A 43 -2.42 1.75 -4.67
C ILE A 43 -1.17 0.92 -4.35
N GLY A 44 -0.07 1.60 -4.04
CA GLY A 44 1.23 1.00 -3.78
C GLY A 44 2.17 1.02 -4.98
N GLN A 45 1.73 1.52 -6.15
CA GLN A 45 2.54 1.63 -7.37
C GLN A 45 2.71 3.09 -7.84
N GLU A 46 2.43 4.02 -6.96
CA GLU A 46 2.59 5.45 -7.22
C GLU A 46 4.06 5.80 -7.52
N ASP A 47 4.27 6.89 -8.26
CA ASP A 47 5.62 7.33 -8.62
C ASP A 47 6.40 7.89 -7.43
N THR A 48 5.71 8.43 -6.43
CA THR A 48 6.30 9.01 -5.23
C THR A 48 5.64 8.49 -3.95
N PRO A 49 6.38 8.43 -2.82
CA PRO A 49 5.81 8.06 -1.53
C PRO A 49 4.69 9.01 -1.07
N GLU A 50 4.81 10.30 -1.39
CA GLU A 50 3.81 11.30 -1.04
C GLU A 50 2.47 11.01 -1.71
N GLN A 51 2.47 10.66 -3.00
CA GLN A 51 1.25 10.26 -3.72
C GLN A 51 0.63 9.00 -3.12
N PHE A 52 1.46 8.04 -2.73
CA PHE A 52 1.00 6.83 -2.03
C PHE A 52 0.29 7.17 -0.71
N ILE A 53 0.88 8.05 0.09
CA ILE A 53 0.31 8.48 1.37
C ILE A 53 -1.01 9.23 1.13
N ASP A 54 -1.07 10.13 0.16
CA ASP A 54 -2.29 10.88 -0.18
C ASP A 54 -3.43 9.94 -0.59
N ASN A 55 -3.12 8.92 -1.39
CA ASN A 55 -4.09 7.90 -1.78
C ASN A 55 -4.59 7.08 -0.58
N LEU A 56 -3.69 6.65 0.31
CA LEU A 56 -4.08 5.95 1.53
C LEU A 56 -4.94 6.82 2.45
N VAL A 57 -4.56 8.08 2.64
CA VAL A 57 -5.34 9.03 3.45
C VAL A 57 -6.74 9.21 2.88
N SER A 58 -6.87 9.29 1.55
CA SER A 58 -8.18 9.38 0.89
C SER A 58 -9.05 8.15 1.19
N VAL A 59 -8.48 6.94 1.07
CA VAL A 59 -9.19 5.70 1.41
C VAL A 59 -9.61 5.67 2.88
N PHE A 60 -8.72 6.02 3.81
CA PHE A 60 -9.05 6.00 5.23
C PHE A 60 -10.04 7.09 5.65
N ARG A 61 -10.13 8.20 4.92
CA ARG A 61 -11.24 9.15 5.09
C ARG A 61 -12.58 8.51 4.74
N SER A 62 -12.65 7.77 3.63
CA SER A 62 -13.87 7.01 3.28
C SER A 62 -14.20 5.93 4.31
N VAL A 63 -13.18 5.24 4.86
CA VAL A 63 -13.39 4.29 5.97
C VAL A 63 -13.96 5.00 7.20
N ARG A 64 -13.41 6.15 7.59
CA ARG A 64 -13.92 6.95 8.70
C ARG A 64 -15.40 7.30 8.50
N ASP A 65 -15.79 7.66 7.28
CA ASP A 65 -17.15 8.10 6.98
C ASP A 65 -18.18 6.94 7.09
N VAL A 66 -17.75 5.68 6.96
CA VAL A 66 -18.62 4.51 7.17
C VAL A 66 -18.49 3.88 8.56
N LEU A 67 -17.50 4.25 9.37
CA LEU A 67 -17.39 3.81 10.76
C LEU A 67 -18.47 4.47 11.63
N ALA A 68 -18.95 3.73 12.63
CA ALA A 68 -19.74 4.27 13.72
C ALA A 68 -18.88 5.19 14.60
N ASP A 69 -19.50 6.09 15.37
CA ASP A 69 -18.79 7.07 16.21
C ASP A 69 -17.90 6.40 17.26
N ASP A 70 -18.28 5.21 17.73
CA ASP A 70 -17.52 4.36 18.64
C ASP A 70 -16.82 3.21 17.91
N GLY A 71 -16.79 3.23 16.57
CA GLY A 71 -16.17 2.22 15.75
C GLY A 71 -14.63 2.24 15.83
N THR A 72 -14.01 1.10 15.55
CA THR A 72 -12.57 0.93 15.61
C THR A 72 -11.95 0.62 14.25
N LEU A 73 -10.76 1.17 13.99
CA LEU A 73 -9.96 0.88 12.81
C LEU A 73 -8.66 0.17 13.23
N TRP A 74 -8.43 -1.01 12.67
CA TRP A 74 -7.22 -1.79 12.87
C TRP A 74 -6.46 -1.87 11.56
N VAL A 75 -5.25 -1.33 11.54
CA VAL A 75 -4.40 -1.28 10.35
C VAL A 75 -3.10 -2.03 10.61
N ASN A 76 -2.83 -3.04 9.79
CA ASN A 76 -1.52 -3.67 9.74
C ASN A 76 -0.76 -3.11 8.54
N ILE A 77 0.22 -2.24 8.81
CA ILE A 77 1.04 -1.60 7.80
C ILE A 77 2.51 -1.73 8.15
N GLY A 78 3.33 -1.98 7.14
CA GLY A 78 4.78 -1.96 7.25
C GLY A 78 5.38 -0.78 6.49
N ASP A 79 6.56 -0.39 6.89
CA ASP A 79 7.34 0.63 6.23
C ASP A 79 8.58 0.02 5.55
N SER A 80 9.23 0.80 4.70
CA SER A 80 10.43 0.42 3.97
C SER A 80 11.51 1.47 4.14
N TYR A 81 12.77 1.00 4.14
CA TYR A 81 13.90 1.91 4.14
C TYR A 81 14.22 2.40 2.72
N TYR A 82 14.49 3.68 2.59
CA TYR A 82 15.02 4.24 1.36
C TYR A 82 16.42 3.68 1.08
N ASN A 83 16.63 3.09 -0.08
CA ASN A 83 17.91 2.55 -0.52
C ASN A 83 18.17 2.97 -1.96
N TYR A 84 18.96 4.04 -2.12
CA TYR A 84 19.41 4.51 -3.41
C TYR A 84 20.89 4.18 -3.60
N ARG A 85 21.21 3.36 -4.62
CA ARG A 85 22.58 3.04 -5.01
C ARG A 85 22.83 3.49 -6.43
N PRO A 86 23.49 4.64 -6.65
CA PRO A 86 23.84 5.08 -8.00
C PRO A 86 24.84 4.10 -8.65
N GLY A 87 24.57 3.71 -9.90
CA GLY A 87 25.54 3.08 -10.79
C GLY A 87 25.78 1.58 -10.70
N LYS A 88 25.15 0.86 -9.75
CA LYS A 88 25.11 -0.62 -9.76
C LYS A 88 23.66 -1.04 -9.88
N GLY A 89 23.36 -1.90 -10.87
CA GLY A 89 22.02 -2.46 -11.01
C GLY A 89 21.51 -2.86 -9.64
N GLN A 90 20.35 -2.35 -9.26
CA GLN A 90 19.80 -2.55 -7.92
C GLN A 90 19.69 -4.04 -7.64
N ALA A 91 20.64 -4.57 -6.88
CA ALA A 91 20.43 -5.84 -6.24
C ALA A 91 19.33 -5.59 -5.21
N LEU A 92 18.17 -6.18 -5.45
CA LEU A 92 17.11 -6.30 -4.48
C LEU A 92 17.73 -6.63 -3.12
N VAL A 93 17.41 -5.83 -2.11
CA VAL A 93 17.60 -6.27 -0.75
C VAL A 93 16.87 -7.60 -0.66
N LYS A 94 17.61 -8.70 -0.58
CA LYS A 94 17.04 -9.99 -0.27
C LYS A 94 16.40 -9.87 1.11
N GLN A 95 15.12 -9.54 1.13
CA GLN A 95 14.33 -9.96 2.28
C GLN A 95 14.47 -11.47 2.31
N THR A 96 15.00 -11.97 3.40
CA THR A 96 15.07 -13.41 3.68
C THR A 96 13.66 -13.90 3.93
N VAL A 97 12.84 -13.91 2.89
CA VAL A 97 11.58 -14.64 2.91
C VAL A 97 11.93 -16.10 2.76
N SER A 98 11.45 -16.90 3.68
CA SER A 98 11.68 -18.34 3.75
C SER A 98 11.65 -18.99 2.36
N LYS A 99 12.47 -20.01 2.16
CA LYS A 99 12.79 -20.72 0.91
C LYS A 99 11.60 -21.27 0.09
N THR A 100 10.37 -20.98 0.41
CA THR A 100 9.17 -21.55 -0.20
C THR A 100 8.53 -20.72 -1.32
N VAL A 101 9.03 -19.51 -1.60
CA VAL A 101 8.51 -18.69 -2.71
C VAL A 101 9.60 -18.54 -3.76
N ARG A 102 9.90 -19.65 -4.49
CA ARG A 102 11.04 -19.70 -5.41
C ARG A 102 10.78 -19.17 -6.82
N ASP A 103 9.56 -18.92 -7.27
CA ASP A 103 9.31 -18.81 -8.71
C ASP A 103 8.46 -17.60 -9.15
N GLN A 104 8.37 -16.54 -8.35
CA GLN A 104 7.85 -15.30 -8.92
C GLN A 104 9.02 -14.36 -9.21
N PRO A 105 9.16 -13.84 -10.45
CA PRO A 105 10.10 -12.77 -10.70
C PRO A 105 9.70 -11.61 -9.81
N GLN A 106 10.48 -11.37 -8.77
CA GLN A 106 10.35 -10.17 -7.96
C GLN A 106 10.58 -9.01 -8.91
N GLN A 107 9.49 -8.33 -9.28
CA GLN A 107 9.61 -7.09 -10.02
C GLN A 107 10.41 -6.15 -9.13
N CYS A 108 11.60 -5.83 -9.58
CA CYS A 108 12.42 -4.82 -8.96
C CYS A 108 11.59 -3.56 -8.83
N ALA A 109 11.55 -2.99 -7.64
CA ALA A 109 11.10 -1.62 -7.50
C ALA A 109 11.70 -0.81 -8.64
N ARG A 110 10.85 -0.07 -9.37
CA ARG A 110 11.28 0.77 -10.50
C ARG A 110 12.60 1.42 -10.10
N ARG A 111 13.55 1.49 -11.03
CA ARG A 111 14.73 2.37 -10.88
C ARG A 111 14.19 3.78 -10.65
N GLY A 112 13.87 4.08 -9.42
CA GLY A 112 13.34 5.37 -9.02
C GLY A 112 14.45 6.40 -9.17
N ASN A 113 14.11 7.57 -9.65
CA ASN A 113 14.93 8.75 -9.51
C ASN A 113 15.24 8.93 -8.02
N LYS A 114 16.41 9.48 -7.72
CA LYS A 114 16.76 9.87 -6.35
C LYS A 114 15.61 10.71 -5.80
N LEU A 115 14.98 10.27 -4.73
CA LEU A 115 13.97 11.07 -4.04
C LEU A 115 14.67 12.22 -3.31
N GLU A 116 14.25 13.45 -3.59
CA GLU A 116 14.80 14.62 -2.91
C GLU A 116 14.42 14.61 -1.42
N GLY A 117 15.36 14.98 -0.57
CA GLY A 117 15.13 15.08 0.86
C GLY A 117 15.30 13.79 1.67
N LEU A 118 15.42 12.62 1.02
CA LEU A 118 15.67 11.36 1.71
C LEU A 118 17.15 10.97 1.68
N LYS A 119 17.64 10.48 2.80
CA LYS A 119 18.95 9.85 2.92
C LYS A 119 18.82 8.34 2.86
N GLU A 120 19.90 7.66 2.47
CA GLU A 120 19.95 6.20 2.51
C GLU A 120 19.61 5.70 3.91
N LYS A 121 18.71 4.70 3.98
CA LYS A 121 18.12 4.12 5.19
C LYS A 121 17.09 4.99 5.94
N ASP A 122 16.66 6.10 5.38
CA ASP A 122 15.48 6.78 5.91
C ASP A 122 14.22 5.92 5.64
N LEU A 123 13.25 5.99 6.53
CA LEU A 123 11.93 5.39 6.32
C LEU A 123 11.17 6.18 5.26
N ILE A 124 10.38 5.49 4.43
CA ILE A 124 9.69 6.11 3.29
C ILE A 124 8.31 6.63 3.68
N GLY A 125 7.67 6.05 4.69
CA GLY A 125 6.28 6.38 5.01
C GLY A 125 5.99 6.70 6.46
#